data_f738b641c724017090021992bc489554
#
_entry.id   f738b641c724017090021992bc489554
#
_cell.length_a   1.000
_cell.length_b   1.000
_cell.length_c   1.000
_cell.angle_alpha   90.00
_cell.angle_beta   90.00
_cell.angle_gamma   90.00
#
_symmetry.space_group_name_H-M   'P 1'
#
loop_
_entity.id
_entity.type
_entity.pdbx_description
1 polymer ?
#
loop_
_entity_poly.entity_id
_entity_poly.type
_entity_poly.pdbx_seq_one_letter_code
_entity_poly.pdbx_strand_id
1 'polypeptide(L)'
;MKFVSFLAGGQSFFINLLRVAIFIVMVWIGGLKAFQYEADGIVPFVANSPVMSFFYNKKAPEYQAYKNPEGKTVQKNIDWHKANGTYFFSYGLGAVIIVIGVLTLLGIWMAKTGLVGALVTFVMSLVTLSFLITTPEVYVPNLGGDFATPEYGFPYLSGAGRLVLKDVIMLAAGLICAADSAQRILKQQRVSRYAL
;
A
#
# COMPACT_ATOMS: atom_id res chain seq x y z
N MET A 1 -30.19 -4.42 23.27
CA MET A 1 -29.91 -2.99 23.54
C MET A 1 -28.50 -2.78 24.10
N LYS A 2 -28.05 -3.42 25.20
CA LYS A 2 -26.70 -3.20 25.79
C LYS A 2 -25.52 -3.38 24.82
N PHE A 3 -25.55 -4.43 23.98
CA PHE A 3 -24.49 -4.67 22.98
C PHE A 3 -24.45 -3.57 21.90
N VAL A 4 -25.62 -3.12 21.44
CA VAL A 4 -25.72 -2.02 20.45
C VAL A 4 -25.17 -0.72 21.03
N SER A 5 -25.52 -0.40 22.28
CA SER A 5 -24.99 0.79 22.98
C SER A 5 -23.48 0.72 23.20
N PHE A 6 -22.94 -0.46 23.50
CA PHE A 6 -21.50 -0.70 23.60
C PHE A 6 -20.78 -0.42 22.27
N LEU A 7 -21.30 -0.95 21.15
CA LEU A 7 -20.73 -0.72 19.83
C LEU A 7 -20.78 0.75 19.44
N ALA A 8 -21.91 1.41 19.68
CA ALA A 8 -22.07 2.84 19.38
C ALA A 8 -21.13 3.72 20.22
N GLY A 9 -20.95 3.40 21.51
CA GLY A 9 -20.03 4.12 22.39
C GLY A 9 -18.54 3.83 22.12
N GLY A 10 -18.23 2.71 21.45
CA GLY A 10 -16.87 2.24 21.17
C GLY A 10 -16.21 2.85 19.91
N GLN A 11 -16.86 3.77 19.22
CA GLN A 11 -16.38 4.29 17.91
C GLN A 11 -14.92 4.75 17.95
N SER A 12 -14.52 5.55 18.94
CA SER A 12 -13.15 6.03 19.08
C SER A 12 -12.13 4.88 19.26
N PHE A 13 -12.51 3.85 20.01
CA PHE A 13 -11.70 2.66 20.20
C PHE A 13 -11.52 1.92 18.87
N PHE A 14 -12.60 1.72 18.10
CA PHE A 14 -12.54 1.01 16.82
C PHE A 14 -11.71 1.78 15.77
N ILE A 15 -11.77 3.13 15.77
CA ILE A 15 -10.92 3.93 14.90
C ILE A 15 -9.44 3.81 15.31
N ASN A 16 -9.13 3.76 16.60
CA ASN A 16 -7.77 3.53 17.05
C ASN A 16 -7.29 2.12 16.70
N LEU A 17 -8.13 1.10 16.82
CA LEU A 17 -7.83 -0.25 16.35
C LEU A 17 -7.55 -0.28 14.84
N LEU A 18 -8.31 0.48 14.05
CA LEU A 18 -8.08 0.63 12.60
C LEU A 18 -6.69 1.26 12.32
N ARG A 19 -6.26 2.27 13.10
CA ARG A 19 -4.90 2.83 12.99
C ARG A 19 -3.82 1.80 13.29
N VAL A 20 -4.03 0.97 14.31
CA VAL A 20 -3.12 -0.13 14.64
C VAL A 20 -3.07 -1.15 13.49
N ALA A 21 -4.21 -1.51 12.89
CA ALA A 21 -4.26 -2.42 11.77
C ALA A 21 -3.52 -1.87 10.55
N ILE A 22 -3.73 -0.60 10.20
CA ILE A 22 -2.98 0.08 9.13
C ILE A 22 -1.48 0.04 9.42
N PHE A 23 -1.05 0.37 10.64
CA PHE A 23 0.35 0.33 11.05
C PHE A 23 0.97 -1.06 10.87
N ILE A 24 0.30 -2.12 11.33
CA ILE A 24 0.79 -3.50 11.20
C ILE A 24 1.00 -3.86 9.72
N VAL A 25 0.01 -3.58 8.88
CA VAL A 25 0.09 -3.85 7.44
C VAL A 25 1.24 -3.07 6.80
N MET A 26 1.33 -1.76 7.07
CA MET A 26 2.36 -0.90 6.49
C MET A 26 3.78 -1.29 6.93
N VAL A 27 3.98 -1.57 8.22
CA VAL A 27 5.31 -1.94 8.72
C VAL A 27 5.73 -3.31 8.20
N TRP A 28 4.80 -4.25 8.14
CA TRP A 28 5.11 -5.59 7.62
C TRP A 28 5.43 -5.53 6.13
N ILE A 29 4.54 -5.00 5.31
CA ILE A 29 4.74 -4.91 3.85
C ILE A 29 5.94 -4.01 3.51
N GLY A 30 6.08 -2.88 4.21
CA GLY A 30 7.24 -2.00 4.04
C GLY A 30 8.55 -2.67 4.41
N GLY A 31 8.57 -3.46 5.49
CA GLY A 31 9.74 -4.23 5.90
C GLY A 31 10.12 -5.32 4.89
N LEU A 32 9.14 -5.97 4.27
CA LEU A 32 9.40 -6.97 3.22
C LEU A 32 10.09 -6.38 1.98
N LYS A 33 9.94 -5.07 1.71
CA LYS A 33 10.63 -4.39 0.60
C LYS A 33 12.17 -4.41 0.72
N ALA A 34 12.71 -4.78 1.88
CA ALA A 34 14.14 -5.00 2.06
C ALA A 34 14.63 -6.34 1.45
N PHE A 35 13.73 -7.23 1.04
CA PHE A 35 14.07 -8.54 0.49
C PHE A 35 13.91 -8.57 -1.03
N GLN A 36 14.84 -9.29 -1.70
CA GLN A 36 14.91 -9.32 -3.16
C GLN A 36 13.64 -9.86 -3.81
N TYR A 37 13.06 -10.95 -3.28
CA TYR A 37 11.86 -11.56 -3.85
C TYR A 37 10.69 -10.58 -3.92
N GLU A 38 10.56 -9.74 -2.89
CA GLU A 38 9.50 -8.74 -2.81
C GLU A 38 9.80 -7.55 -3.73
N ALA A 39 11.07 -7.14 -3.80
CA ALA A 39 11.52 -6.10 -4.73
C ALA A 39 11.29 -6.51 -6.20
N ASP A 40 11.60 -7.76 -6.54
CA ASP A 40 11.35 -8.31 -7.89
C ASP A 40 9.84 -8.36 -8.18
N GLY A 41 9.03 -8.72 -7.19
CA GLY A 41 7.57 -8.83 -7.31
C GLY A 41 6.85 -7.51 -7.61
N ILE A 42 7.42 -6.36 -7.21
CA ILE A 42 6.81 -5.05 -7.50
C ILE A 42 7.19 -4.46 -8.85
N VAL A 43 8.15 -5.05 -9.56
CA VAL A 43 8.65 -4.49 -10.84
C VAL A 43 7.55 -4.30 -11.89
N PRO A 44 6.62 -5.25 -12.10
CA PRO A 44 5.54 -5.05 -13.06
C PRO A 44 4.69 -3.82 -12.76
N PHE A 45 4.41 -3.56 -11.50
CA PHE A 45 3.59 -2.42 -11.06
C PHE A 45 4.30 -1.09 -11.30
N VAL A 46 5.58 -1.00 -10.90
CA VAL A 46 6.36 0.22 -11.01
C VAL A 46 6.70 0.51 -12.48
N ALA A 47 7.14 -0.51 -13.25
CA ALA A 47 7.54 -0.34 -14.64
C ALA A 47 6.39 0.09 -15.56
N ASN A 48 5.16 -0.34 -15.27
CA ASN A 48 3.98 0.02 -16.05
C ASN A 48 3.24 1.26 -15.52
N SER A 49 3.65 1.81 -14.36
CA SER A 49 2.99 2.97 -13.77
C SER A 49 3.49 4.28 -14.38
N PRO A 50 2.62 5.15 -14.90
CA PRO A 50 3.02 6.45 -15.43
C PRO A 50 3.58 7.39 -14.36
N VAL A 51 3.23 7.15 -13.07
CA VAL A 51 3.68 7.99 -11.94
C VAL A 51 4.88 7.39 -11.20
N MET A 52 5.36 6.19 -11.57
CA MET A 52 6.47 5.52 -10.87
C MET A 52 7.55 4.96 -11.80
N SER A 53 7.28 4.77 -13.09
CA SER A 53 8.22 4.13 -14.03
C SER A 53 9.55 4.88 -14.17
N PHE A 54 9.58 6.17 -13.90
CA PHE A 54 10.79 6.99 -13.94
C PHE A 54 11.83 6.65 -12.83
N PHE A 55 11.44 5.88 -11.82
CA PHE A 55 12.39 5.37 -10.82
C PHE A 55 13.26 4.23 -11.33
N TYR A 56 12.90 3.62 -12.47
CA TYR A 56 13.64 2.53 -13.07
C TYR A 56 14.42 3.00 -14.32
N ASN A 57 15.62 2.45 -14.49
CA ASN A 57 16.48 2.74 -15.63
C ASN A 57 16.01 2.04 -16.91
N LYS A 58 15.24 0.95 -16.77
CA LYS A 58 14.74 0.14 -17.88
C LYS A 58 13.23 0.28 -18.03
N LYS A 59 12.76 0.29 -19.27
CA LYS A 59 11.34 0.46 -19.59
C LYS A 59 10.61 -0.89 -19.66
N ALA A 60 9.32 -0.88 -19.37
CA ALA A 60 8.45 -2.00 -19.69
C ALA A 60 8.42 -2.20 -21.24
N PRO A 61 8.33 -3.44 -21.74
CA PRO A 61 8.15 -4.70 -21.02
C PRO A 61 9.46 -5.49 -20.75
N GLU A 62 10.64 -4.86 -20.80
CA GLU A 62 11.95 -5.55 -20.72
C GLU A 62 12.08 -6.46 -19.47
N TYR A 63 11.48 -6.07 -18.33
CA TYR A 63 11.52 -6.86 -17.08
C TYR A 63 10.98 -8.27 -17.22
N GLN A 64 10.10 -8.53 -18.20
CA GLN A 64 9.46 -9.85 -18.39
C GLN A 64 10.48 -10.96 -18.68
N ALA A 65 11.61 -10.60 -19.32
CA ALA A 65 12.69 -11.54 -19.62
C ALA A 65 13.60 -11.83 -18.40
N TYR A 66 13.43 -11.10 -17.32
CA TYR A 66 14.30 -11.15 -16.13
C TYR A 66 13.56 -11.48 -14.83
N LYS A 67 12.33 -12.00 -14.90
CA LYS A 67 11.61 -12.50 -13.73
C LYS A 67 12.30 -13.74 -13.17
N ASN A 68 12.53 -13.73 -11.86
CA ASN A 68 12.96 -14.94 -11.17
C ASN A 68 11.77 -15.89 -11.01
N PRO A 69 11.92 -17.19 -11.34
CA PRO A 69 10.92 -18.20 -11.02
C PRO A 69 10.76 -18.30 -9.50
N GLU A 70 9.54 -18.61 -9.04
CA GLU A 70 9.27 -18.79 -7.62
C GLU A 70 10.22 -19.79 -6.98
N GLY A 71 10.78 -19.43 -5.82
CA GLY A 71 11.74 -20.24 -5.07
C GLY A 71 13.13 -20.41 -5.71
N LYS A 72 13.41 -19.72 -6.83
CA LYS A 72 14.72 -19.79 -7.51
C LYS A 72 15.28 -18.38 -7.71
N THR A 73 16.60 -18.28 -7.58
CA THR A 73 17.34 -17.07 -7.90
C THR A 73 18.24 -17.32 -9.11
N VAL A 74 18.14 -16.47 -10.12
CA VAL A 74 18.98 -16.53 -11.31
C VAL A 74 19.90 -15.32 -11.30
N GLN A 75 21.23 -15.54 -11.22
CA GLN A 75 22.19 -14.45 -11.06
C GLN A 75 22.08 -13.38 -12.15
N LYS A 76 21.86 -13.78 -13.40
CA LYS A 76 21.64 -12.87 -14.53
C LYS A 76 20.46 -11.92 -14.27
N ASN A 77 19.37 -12.42 -13.70
CA ASN A 77 18.19 -11.63 -13.40
C ASN A 77 18.45 -10.65 -12.25
N ILE A 78 19.14 -11.12 -11.20
CA ILE A 78 19.57 -10.27 -10.08
C ILE A 78 20.45 -9.11 -10.58
N ASP A 79 21.39 -9.37 -11.47
CA ASP A 79 22.28 -8.35 -12.02
C ASP A 79 21.51 -7.33 -12.87
N TRP A 80 20.51 -7.81 -13.63
CA TRP A 80 19.61 -6.92 -14.34
C TRP A 80 18.81 -6.02 -13.39
N HIS A 81 18.23 -6.58 -12.31
CA HIS A 81 17.47 -5.81 -11.31
C HIS A 81 18.35 -4.78 -10.59
N LYS A 82 19.62 -5.10 -10.31
CA LYS A 82 20.59 -4.13 -9.78
C LYS A 82 20.81 -2.98 -10.75
N ALA A 83 21.08 -3.28 -12.02
CA ALA A 83 21.28 -2.29 -13.08
C ALA A 83 20.00 -1.43 -13.34
N ASN A 84 18.82 -2.01 -13.14
CA ASN A 84 17.54 -1.31 -13.25
C ASN A 84 17.24 -0.38 -12.07
N GLY A 85 17.97 -0.46 -10.96
CA GLY A 85 17.70 0.31 -9.74
C GLY A 85 16.58 -0.29 -8.87
N THR A 86 16.11 -1.51 -9.19
CA THR A 86 14.96 -2.15 -8.54
C THR A 86 15.11 -2.22 -7.02
N TYR A 87 16.24 -2.72 -6.53
CA TYR A 87 16.46 -2.91 -5.09
C TYR A 87 16.58 -1.59 -4.34
N PHE A 88 17.29 -0.62 -4.92
CA PHE A 88 17.41 0.72 -4.32
C PHE A 88 16.05 1.39 -4.18
N PHE A 89 15.25 1.35 -5.24
CA PHE A 89 13.88 1.87 -5.20
C PHE A 89 13.02 1.15 -4.16
N SER A 90 13.10 -0.19 -4.11
CA SER A 90 12.33 -1.01 -3.16
C SER A 90 12.65 -0.64 -1.71
N TYR A 91 13.92 -0.43 -1.36
CA TYR A 91 14.33 0.00 -0.01
C TYR A 91 13.74 1.37 0.34
N GLY A 92 13.83 2.33 -0.58
CA GLY A 92 13.25 3.67 -0.40
C GLY A 92 11.73 3.61 -0.22
N LEU A 93 11.05 2.85 -1.06
CA LEU A 93 9.60 2.65 -0.98
C LEU A 93 9.21 1.99 0.35
N GLY A 94 9.94 0.96 0.78
CA GLY A 94 9.71 0.29 2.07
C GLY A 94 9.83 1.25 3.25
N ALA A 95 10.86 2.11 3.27
CA ALA A 95 11.04 3.12 4.29
C ALA A 95 9.86 4.12 4.31
N VAL A 96 9.42 4.59 3.15
CA VAL A 96 8.26 5.49 3.03
C VAL A 96 6.98 4.84 3.57
N ILE A 97 6.71 3.58 3.20
CA ILE A 97 5.55 2.83 3.67
C ILE A 97 5.56 2.71 5.21
N ILE A 98 6.70 2.37 5.81
CA ILE A 98 6.84 2.26 7.27
C ILE A 98 6.57 3.61 7.93
N VAL A 99 7.13 4.70 7.42
CA VAL A 99 6.90 6.05 7.94
C VAL A 99 5.41 6.42 7.90
N ILE A 100 4.71 6.12 6.81
CA ILE A 100 3.26 6.36 6.69
C ILE A 100 2.49 5.60 7.77
N GLY A 101 2.82 4.32 7.98
CA GLY A 101 2.23 3.50 9.03
C GLY A 101 2.44 4.10 10.42
N VAL A 102 3.67 4.52 10.74
CA VAL A 102 4.02 5.18 12.02
C VAL A 102 3.24 6.48 12.21
N LEU A 103 3.18 7.35 11.18
CA LEU A 103 2.42 8.61 11.26
C LEU A 103 0.94 8.36 11.52
N THR A 104 0.36 7.33 10.88
CA THR A 104 -1.04 6.95 11.09
C THR A 104 -1.28 6.45 12.51
N LEU A 105 -0.38 5.63 13.04
CA LEU A 105 -0.45 5.13 14.42
C LEU A 105 -0.34 6.27 15.45
N LEU A 106 0.59 7.19 15.25
CA LEU A 106 0.77 8.37 16.11
C LEU A 106 -0.50 9.23 16.19
N GLY A 107 -1.42 9.08 15.23
CA GLY A 107 -2.74 9.69 15.27
C GLY A 107 -3.58 9.32 16.50
N ILE A 108 -3.25 8.25 17.22
CA ILE A 108 -3.88 7.90 18.50
C ILE A 108 -3.69 9.04 19.50
N TRP A 109 -2.49 9.61 19.58
CA TRP A 109 -2.11 10.67 20.53
C TRP A 109 -2.05 12.06 19.92
N MET A 110 -1.60 12.15 18.65
CA MET A 110 -1.28 13.40 17.96
C MET A 110 -2.17 13.58 16.73
N ALA A 111 -3.31 14.27 16.89
CA ALA A 111 -4.31 14.40 15.83
C ALA A 111 -3.74 14.99 14.51
N LYS A 112 -2.84 15.99 14.58
CA LYS A 112 -2.23 16.60 13.37
C LYS A 112 -1.37 15.60 12.60
N THR A 113 -0.51 14.86 13.31
CA THR A 113 0.36 13.82 12.74
C THR A 113 -0.49 12.69 12.13
N GLY A 114 -1.52 12.26 12.86
CA GLY A 114 -2.46 11.25 12.38
C GLY A 114 -3.23 11.67 11.13
N LEU A 115 -3.58 12.96 11.01
CA LEU A 115 -4.21 13.48 9.80
C LEU A 115 -3.29 13.34 8.58
N VAL A 116 -2.01 13.71 8.74
CA VAL A 116 -1.01 13.58 7.66
C VAL A 116 -0.84 12.11 7.27
N GLY A 117 -0.59 11.22 8.25
CA GLY A 117 -0.42 9.78 7.99
C GLY A 117 -1.63 9.17 7.28
N ALA A 118 -2.84 9.49 7.74
CA ALA A 118 -4.07 8.97 7.17
C ALA A 118 -4.34 9.49 5.73
N LEU A 119 -4.08 10.77 5.46
CA LEU A 119 -4.19 11.32 4.11
C LEU A 119 -3.16 10.72 3.14
N VAL A 120 -1.91 10.52 3.59
CA VAL A 120 -0.90 9.87 2.76
C VAL A 120 -1.24 8.40 2.54
N THR A 121 -1.80 7.69 3.53
CA THR A 121 -2.35 6.33 3.35
C THR A 121 -3.41 6.31 2.25
N PHE A 122 -4.36 7.25 2.27
CA PHE A 122 -5.39 7.38 1.24
C PHE A 122 -4.78 7.61 -0.14
N VAL A 123 -3.84 8.56 -0.29
CA VAL A 123 -3.19 8.86 -1.57
C VAL A 123 -2.39 7.65 -2.07
N MET A 124 -1.65 6.97 -1.20
CA MET A 124 -0.91 5.76 -1.55
C MET A 124 -1.86 4.66 -2.06
N SER A 125 -3.02 4.48 -1.42
CA SER A 125 -4.02 3.51 -1.89
C SER A 125 -4.59 3.85 -3.26
N LEU A 126 -4.73 5.14 -3.61
CA LEU A 126 -5.10 5.55 -4.97
C LEU A 126 -4.03 5.17 -5.99
N VAL A 127 -2.74 5.36 -5.64
CA VAL A 127 -1.63 4.97 -6.51
C VAL A 127 -1.59 3.46 -6.72
N THR A 128 -1.74 2.66 -5.65
CA THR A 128 -1.76 1.20 -5.78
C THR A 128 -2.98 0.70 -6.56
N LEU A 129 -4.16 1.27 -6.35
CA LEU A 129 -5.36 0.94 -7.11
C LEU A 129 -5.24 1.29 -8.61
N SER A 130 -4.44 2.31 -8.96
CA SER A 130 -4.18 2.62 -10.38
C SER A 130 -3.49 1.47 -11.13
N PHE A 131 -2.81 0.56 -10.41
CA PHE A 131 -2.18 -0.63 -11.00
C PHE A 131 -3.21 -1.59 -11.63
N LEU A 132 -4.47 -1.58 -11.18
CA LEU A 132 -5.55 -2.33 -11.84
C LEU A 132 -5.77 -1.89 -13.29
N ILE A 133 -5.35 -0.68 -13.64
CA ILE A 133 -5.49 -0.12 -15.00
C ILE A 133 -4.16 -0.20 -15.76
N THR A 134 -3.05 0.01 -15.07
CA THR A 134 -1.74 0.20 -15.72
C THR A 134 -0.92 -1.07 -15.86
N THR A 135 -1.19 -2.10 -15.03
CA THR A 135 -0.36 -3.32 -14.96
C THR A 135 -1.08 -4.52 -15.55
N PRO A 136 -0.65 -5.06 -16.71
CA PRO A 136 -1.29 -6.21 -17.33
C PRO A 136 -1.36 -7.45 -16.43
N GLU A 137 -0.36 -7.67 -15.58
CA GLU A 137 -0.22 -8.82 -14.69
C GLU A 137 -1.25 -8.88 -13.56
N VAL A 138 -2.07 -7.84 -13.36
CA VAL A 138 -3.19 -7.88 -12.42
C VAL A 138 -4.34 -8.77 -12.89
N TYR A 139 -4.35 -9.12 -14.18
CA TYR A 139 -5.33 -10.03 -14.78
C TYR A 139 -4.67 -11.35 -15.18
N VAL A 140 -5.46 -12.41 -15.32
CA VAL A 140 -4.97 -13.68 -15.81
C VAL A 140 -4.71 -13.61 -17.34
N PRO A 141 -3.67 -14.32 -17.85
CA PRO A 141 -2.68 -15.10 -17.11
C PRO A 141 -1.67 -14.18 -16.43
N ASN A 142 -1.42 -14.41 -15.12
CA ASN A 142 -0.28 -13.81 -14.48
C ASN A 142 1.00 -14.53 -14.97
N LEU A 143 2.06 -13.78 -15.25
CA LEU A 143 3.35 -14.33 -15.66
C LEU A 143 4.01 -15.11 -14.50
N GLY A 144 3.47 -16.27 -14.18
CA GLY A 144 4.12 -17.25 -13.33
C GLY A 144 3.53 -17.52 -11.95
N GLY A 145 2.22 -17.52 -11.78
CA GLY A 145 1.71 -17.80 -10.44
C GLY A 145 0.25 -18.21 -10.31
N ASP A 146 -0.56 -18.14 -11.37
CA ASP A 146 -1.95 -18.56 -11.28
C ASP A 146 -2.19 -19.95 -11.86
N PHE A 147 -3.25 -20.59 -11.39
CA PHE A 147 -3.72 -21.84 -11.96
C PHE A 147 -4.20 -21.62 -13.40
N ALA A 148 -4.13 -22.68 -14.21
CA ALA A 148 -4.65 -22.66 -15.57
C ALA A 148 -6.14 -22.31 -15.56
N THR A 149 -6.54 -21.40 -16.46
CA THR A 149 -7.93 -21.00 -16.66
C THR A 149 -8.19 -20.76 -18.14
N PRO A 150 -9.39 -21.09 -18.65
CA PRO A 150 -9.78 -20.73 -20.02
C PRO A 150 -10.12 -19.25 -20.16
N GLU A 151 -10.25 -18.50 -19.04
CA GLU A 151 -10.63 -17.09 -18.98
C GLU A 151 -9.39 -16.21 -18.93
N TYR A 152 -9.42 -15.06 -19.64
CA TYR A 152 -8.30 -14.13 -19.76
C TYR A 152 -8.76 -12.69 -19.65
N GLY A 153 -7.88 -11.83 -19.05
CA GLY A 153 -8.12 -10.41 -18.98
C GLY A 153 -9.22 -10.00 -18.01
N PHE A 154 -9.69 -8.77 -18.13
CA PHE A 154 -10.78 -8.25 -17.30
C PHE A 154 -12.08 -9.07 -17.51
N PRO A 155 -12.82 -9.41 -16.43
CA PRO A 155 -12.63 -9.06 -15.02
C PRO A 155 -11.83 -10.09 -14.18
N TYR A 156 -11.16 -11.04 -14.79
CA TYR A 156 -10.54 -12.19 -14.13
C TYR A 156 -9.21 -11.80 -13.52
N LEU A 157 -9.21 -11.52 -12.21
CA LEU A 157 -8.03 -11.07 -11.46
C LEU A 157 -7.05 -12.21 -11.18
N SER A 158 -5.78 -11.95 -11.44
CA SER A 158 -4.66 -12.78 -10.99
C SER A 158 -4.46 -12.70 -9.47
N GLY A 159 -3.52 -13.46 -8.92
CA GLY A 159 -3.10 -13.34 -7.52
C GLY A 159 -2.65 -11.92 -7.18
N ALA A 160 -1.86 -11.30 -8.06
CA ALA A 160 -1.40 -9.92 -7.94
C ALA A 160 -2.58 -8.92 -7.99
N GLY A 161 -3.52 -9.10 -8.91
CA GLY A 161 -4.70 -8.24 -9.01
C GLY A 161 -5.60 -8.32 -7.80
N ARG A 162 -5.82 -9.53 -7.25
CA ARG A 162 -6.58 -9.71 -6.01
C ARG A 162 -5.92 -9.01 -4.82
N LEU A 163 -4.59 -9.00 -4.77
CA LEU A 163 -3.84 -8.28 -3.73
C LEU A 163 -4.06 -6.78 -3.84
N VAL A 164 -3.93 -6.21 -5.03
CA VAL A 164 -4.13 -4.78 -5.29
C VAL A 164 -5.57 -4.34 -5.00
N LEU A 165 -6.57 -5.14 -5.38
CA LEU A 165 -7.98 -4.79 -5.14
C LEU A 165 -8.30 -4.57 -3.66
N LYS A 166 -7.60 -5.26 -2.75
CA LYS A 166 -7.78 -5.09 -1.29
C LYS A 166 -7.43 -3.68 -0.80
N ASP A 167 -6.69 -2.90 -1.56
CA ASP A 167 -6.36 -1.53 -1.22
C ASP A 167 -7.55 -0.57 -1.22
N VAL A 168 -8.70 -0.98 -1.77
CA VAL A 168 -9.99 -0.30 -1.55
C VAL A 168 -10.32 -0.19 -0.06
N ILE A 169 -9.99 -1.20 0.74
CA ILE A 169 -10.19 -1.19 2.20
C ILE A 169 -9.24 -0.19 2.85
N MET A 170 -7.96 -0.14 2.44
CA MET A 170 -6.97 0.80 2.95
C MET A 170 -7.34 2.25 2.61
N LEU A 171 -7.88 2.48 1.42
CA LEU A 171 -8.38 3.77 0.98
C LEU A 171 -9.50 4.28 1.91
N ALA A 172 -10.52 3.46 2.15
CA ALA A 172 -11.62 3.82 3.05
C ALA A 172 -11.15 4.02 4.50
N ALA A 173 -10.25 3.14 4.98
CA ALA A 173 -9.65 3.21 6.31
C ALA A 173 -8.86 4.51 6.51
N GLY A 174 -8.07 4.92 5.50
CA GLY A 174 -7.35 6.19 5.50
C GLY A 174 -8.29 7.38 5.65
N LEU A 175 -9.37 7.43 4.88
CA LEU A 175 -10.37 8.51 4.99
C LEU A 175 -11.06 8.55 6.35
N ILE A 176 -11.43 7.41 6.93
CA ILE A 176 -12.05 7.35 8.26
C ILE A 176 -11.09 7.89 9.32
N CYS A 177 -9.82 7.46 9.29
CA CYS A 177 -8.79 7.95 10.21
C CYS A 177 -8.50 9.45 10.03
N ALA A 178 -8.53 9.96 8.78
CA ALA A 178 -8.34 11.37 8.48
C ALA A 178 -9.52 12.21 9.01
N ALA A 179 -10.75 11.76 8.82
CA ALA A 179 -11.95 12.42 9.31
C ALA A 179 -11.96 12.52 10.85
N ASP A 180 -11.64 11.44 11.56
CA ASP A 180 -11.51 11.48 13.03
C ASP A 180 -10.42 12.44 13.48
N SER A 181 -9.26 12.41 12.85
CA SER A 181 -8.15 13.30 13.18
C SER A 181 -8.54 14.77 12.96
N ALA A 182 -9.24 15.09 11.87
CA ALA A 182 -9.74 16.44 11.58
C ALA A 182 -10.76 16.89 12.62
N GLN A 183 -11.71 16.04 13.01
CA GLN A 183 -12.69 16.36 14.06
C GLN A 183 -12.02 16.67 15.40
N ARG A 184 -10.99 15.89 15.78
CA ARG A 184 -10.22 16.10 17.02
C ARG A 184 -9.47 17.44 16.98
N ILE A 185 -8.87 17.82 15.86
CA ILE A 185 -8.20 19.12 15.69
C ILE A 185 -9.19 20.26 15.87
N LEU A 186 -10.35 20.19 15.21
CA LEU A 186 -11.38 21.23 15.33
C LEU A 186 -11.92 21.36 16.75
N LYS A 187 -12.10 20.24 17.46
CA LYS A 187 -12.52 20.25 18.87
C LYS A 187 -11.47 20.94 19.77
N GLN A 188 -10.20 20.64 19.57
CA GLN A 188 -9.12 21.29 20.31
C GLN A 188 -9.05 22.80 20.07
N GLN A 189 -9.24 23.27 18.83
CA GLN A 189 -9.27 24.69 18.49
C GLN A 189 -10.46 25.42 19.13
N ARG A 190 -11.64 24.80 19.17
CA ARG A 190 -12.80 25.39 19.85
C ARG A 190 -12.55 25.57 21.33
N VAL A 191 -12.06 24.54 22.02
CA VAL A 191 -11.74 24.64 23.47
C VAL A 191 -10.74 25.76 23.75
N SER A 192 -9.69 25.88 22.93
CA SER A 192 -8.68 26.94 23.08
C SER A 192 -9.26 28.36 22.91
N ARG A 193 -10.25 28.55 22.03
CA ARG A 193 -10.90 29.86 21.82
C ARG A 193 -11.81 30.30 22.97
N TYR A 194 -12.37 29.37 23.72
CA TYR A 194 -13.21 29.69 24.89
C TYR A 194 -12.44 29.80 26.19
N ALA A 195 -11.13 29.48 26.19
CA ALA A 195 -10.25 29.59 27.35
C ALA A 195 -9.45 30.92 27.37
N LEU A 196 -9.60 31.76 26.36
CA LEU A 196 -9.09 33.14 26.25
C LEU A 196 -10.19 34.14 26.47
#